data_8dbfa73b828e02effe1bde23457ba912
#
_entry.id   8dbfa73b828e02effe1bde23457ba912
#
_cell.length_a   1.000
_cell.length_b   1.000
_cell.length_c   1.000
_cell.angle_alpha   90.00
_cell.angle_beta   90.00
_cell.angle_gamma   90.00
#
_symmetry.space_group_name_H-M   'P 1'
#
loop_
_entity.id
_entity.type
_entity.pdbx_description
1 polymer ?
#
loop_
_entity_poly.entity_id
_entity_poly.type
_entity_poly.pdbx_seq_one_letter_code
_entity_poly.pdbx_strand_id
1 'polypeptide(L)'
;SQNFVNLYNMNNKYAVLGGGSWGTAIVKMLCENNNIVNWYVRNEEDVLFIKNKGRNAKYLRSVVFDKSKINPSSSVREIVDNSDIVILAIPSPFLDIELTKIKDLIKDKVLFSALKGVIPVSNLIVSEHLNEFYDISLSKIGIITGPCHAEEVALEKLSYLTVACKNELRGKEMANALKSSYINVKVSNDTMGVEYAAMLKNIYAIIAGICHGLGYGDNFQSVLISNCVREMKKFVYKIYRTNRDINDSEYLGDLLVTCYSSFSRNRTLGNMIGKGYTLKAAISEMSMISEGFYATKNAYKLIETHGNEFNIISSAYQILYENSNPKTTIEKLTEKLD
;
A
#
# COMPACT_ATOMS: atom_id res chain seq x y z
N SER A 1 -31.22 -15.54 17.49
CA SER A 1 -29.88 -15.52 16.82
C SER A 1 -29.94 -15.60 15.30
N GLN A 2 -31.08 -15.88 14.68
CA GLN A 2 -31.24 -15.90 13.22
C GLN A 2 -31.47 -14.51 12.57
N ASN A 3 -31.88 -13.50 13.35
CA ASN A 3 -32.15 -12.15 12.85
C ASN A 3 -30.90 -11.26 12.71
N PHE A 4 -29.73 -11.68 13.23
CA PHE A 4 -28.48 -10.94 13.09
C PHE A 4 -27.70 -11.27 11.80
N VAL A 5 -28.00 -12.42 11.16
CA VAL A 5 -27.30 -12.84 9.93
C VAL A 5 -27.82 -12.12 8.68
N ASN A 6 -29.06 -11.62 8.71
CA ASN A 6 -29.69 -10.97 7.55
C ASN A 6 -29.35 -9.48 7.37
N LEU A 7 -28.64 -8.84 8.30
CA LEU A 7 -28.20 -7.44 8.17
C LEU A 7 -26.90 -7.29 7.36
N TYR A 8 -26.22 -8.37 7.01
CA TYR A 8 -24.92 -8.38 6.32
C TYR A 8 -25.01 -8.72 4.81
N ASN A 9 -26.17 -9.01 4.28
CA ASN A 9 -26.40 -9.25 2.85
C ASN A 9 -26.83 -7.94 2.13
N MET A 10 -26.08 -6.86 2.29
CA MET A 10 -26.12 -5.80 1.29
C MET A 10 -25.37 -6.32 0.06
N ASN A 11 -26.04 -6.52 -1.06
CA ASN A 11 -25.46 -6.88 -2.35
C ASN A 11 -24.63 -5.69 -2.88
N ASN A 12 -23.59 -5.29 -2.15
CA ASN A 12 -22.73 -4.20 -2.56
C ASN A 12 -21.92 -4.61 -3.78
N LYS A 13 -21.87 -3.70 -4.75
CA LYS A 13 -21.08 -3.84 -5.96
C LYS A 13 -19.70 -3.27 -5.71
N TYR A 14 -18.67 -4.09 -5.87
CA TYR A 14 -17.28 -3.70 -5.66
C TYR A 14 -16.65 -3.25 -6.96
N ALA A 15 -15.94 -2.11 -6.91
CA ALA A 15 -14.99 -1.72 -7.94
C ALA A 15 -13.56 -1.89 -7.44
N VAL A 16 -12.66 -2.37 -8.31
CA VAL A 16 -11.22 -2.33 -8.09
C VAL A 16 -10.60 -1.47 -9.18
N LEU A 17 -9.99 -0.34 -8.79
CA LEU A 17 -9.31 0.55 -9.71
C LEU A 17 -7.82 0.22 -9.73
N GLY A 18 -7.39 -0.52 -10.75
CA GLY A 18 -5.98 -0.89 -10.96
C GLY A 18 -5.81 -2.29 -11.50
N GLY A 19 -5.06 -2.41 -12.59
CA GLY A 19 -4.72 -3.68 -13.27
C GLY A 19 -3.34 -4.23 -12.91
N GLY A 20 -2.68 -3.72 -11.84
CA GLY A 20 -1.38 -4.18 -11.35
C GLY A 20 -1.48 -5.46 -10.51
N SER A 21 -0.34 -5.94 -9.97
CA SER A 21 -0.29 -7.15 -9.13
C SER A 21 -1.27 -7.07 -7.96
N TRP A 22 -1.25 -5.96 -7.21
CA TRP A 22 -2.09 -5.81 -6.03
C TRP A 22 -3.58 -5.70 -6.36
N GLY A 23 -3.95 -4.94 -7.41
CA GLY A 23 -5.33 -4.90 -7.91
C GLY A 23 -5.82 -6.28 -8.34
N THR A 24 -5.00 -7.04 -9.07
CA THR A 24 -5.31 -8.42 -9.49
C THR A 24 -5.52 -9.34 -8.29
N ALA A 25 -4.68 -9.23 -7.24
CA ALA A 25 -4.83 -10.01 -6.01
C ALA A 25 -6.13 -9.66 -5.25
N ILE A 26 -6.49 -8.37 -5.17
CA ILE A 26 -7.74 -7.94 -4.53
C ILE A 26 -8.96 -8.47 -5.29
N VAL A 27 -8.95 -8.39 -6.63
CA VAL A 27 -10.02 -8.99 -7.45
C VAL A 27 -10.16 -10.49 -7.17
N LYS A 28 -9.03 -11.23 -7.07
CA LYS A 28 -9.04 -12.65 -6.72
C LYS A 28 -9.74 -12.88 -5.37
N MET A 29 -9.33 -12.18 -4.32
CA MET A 29 -9.92 -12.32 -2.99
C MET A 29 -11.43 -12.04 -2.98
N LEU A 30 -11.87 -10.99 -3.66
CA LEU A 30 -13.29 -10.63 -3.75
C LEU A 30 -14.10 -11.70 -4.50
N CYS A 31 -13.58 -12.21 -5.62
CA CYS A 31 -14.26 -13.24 -6.42
C CYS A 31 -14.40 -14.58 -5.68
N GLU A 32 -13.45 -14.92 -4.81
CA GLU A 32 -13.52 -16.14 -3.97
C GLU A 32 -14.69 -16.10 -2.98
N ASN A 33 -15.07 -14.92 -2.52
CA ASN A 33 -16.26 -14.71 -1.69
C ASN A 33 -17.54 -14.46 -2.50
N ASN A 34 -17.57 -14.96 -3.75
CA ASN A 34 -18.73 -14.88 -4.66
C ASN A 34 -19.18 -13.46 -5.02
N ASN A 35 -18.33 -12.45 -4.84
CA ASN A 35 -18.61 -11.11 -5.30
C ASN A 35 -18.38 -10.99 -6.81
N ILE A 36 -19.24 -10.21 -7.46
CA ILE A 36 -19.00 -9.74 -8.83
C ILE A 36 -18.21 -8.43 -8.72
N VAL A 37 -17.09 -8.37 -9.42
CA VAL A 37 -16.15 -7.25 -9.32
C VAL A 37 -16.09 -6.47 -10.62
N ASN A 38 -16.39 -5.18 -10.56
CA ASN A 38 -16.15 -4.23 -11.63
C ASN A 38 -14.66 -3.85 -11.58
N TRP A 39 -13.91 -4.15 -12.63
CA TRP A 39 -12.45 -4.05 -12.61
C TRP A 39 -11.93 -3.05 -13.62
N TYR A 40 -11.40 -1.91 -13.15
CA TYR A 40 -10.76 -0.93 -14.02
C TYR A 40 -9.33 -1.35 -14.37
N VAL A 41 -9.09 -1.52 -15.67
CA VAL A 41 -7.77 -1.79 -16.24
C VAL A 41 -7.53 -0.79 -17.37
N ARG A 42 -6.54 0.08 -17.22
CA ARG A 42 -6.32 1.25 -18.08
C ARG A 42 -6.19 0.93 -19.57
N ASN A 43 -5.57 -0.20 -19.91
CA ASN A 43 -5.29 -0.58 -21.30
C ASN A 43 -6.41 -1.46 -21.85
N GLU A 44 -6.97 -1.07 -23.00
CA GLU A 44 -8.06 -1.78 -23.67
C GLU A 44 -7.64 -3.21 -24.10
N GLU A 45 -6.40 -3.38 -24.58
CA GLU A 45 -5.91 -4.71 -25.00
C GLU A 45 -5.84 -5.67 -23.80
N ASP A 46 -5.42 -5.16 -22.62
CA ASP A 46 -5.40 -5.93 -21.38
C ASP A 46 -6.83 -6.30 -20.95
N VAL A 47 -7.79 -5.38 -21.10
CA VAL A 47 -9.23 -5.63 -20.86
C VAL A 47 -9.75 -6.76 -21.74
N LEU A 48 -9.49 -6.68 -23.05
CA LEU A 48 -9.90 -7.71 -24.01
C LEU A 48 -9.26 -9.06 -23.71
N PHE A 49 -7.98 -9.07 -23.32
CA PHE A 49 -7.29 -10.29 -22.92
C PHE A 49 -7.95 -10.92 -21.67
N ILE A 50 -8.27 -10.11 -20.65
CA ILE A 50 -8.94 -10.58 -19.42
C ILE A 50 -10.31 -11.16 -19.75
N LYS A 51 -11.14 -10.46 -20.55
CA LYS A 51 -12.46 -10.94 -20.99
C LYS A 51 -12.38 -12.29 -21.72
N ASN A 52 -11.38 -12.44 -22.59
CA ASN A 52 -11.23 -13.64 -23.42
C ASN A 52 -10.62 -14.82 -22.63
N LYS A 53 -9.58 -14.57 -21.84
CA LYS A 53 -8.75 -15.62 -21.19
C LYS A 53 -9.05 -15.81 -19.70
N GLY A 54 -9.80 -14.93 -19.06
CA GLY A 54 -10.07 -15.00 -17.63
C GLY A 54 -8.83 -14.83 -16.77
N ARG A 55 -7.81 -14.10 -17.24
CA ARG A 55 -6.56 -13.86 -16.49
C ARG A 55 -5.88 -12.55 -16.91
N ASN A 56 -5.07 -12.00 -16.01
CA ASN A 56 -4.24 -10.84 -16.34
C ASN A 56 -3.01 -11.28 -17.17
N ALA A 57 -2.75 -10.60 -18.28
CA ALA A 57 -1.63 -10.93 -19.17
C ALA A 57 -0.25 -10.60 -18.56
N LYS A 58 -0.18 -9.56 -17.72
CA LYS A 58 1.06 -8.94 -17.24
C LYS A 58 1.40 -9.32 -15.81
N TYR A 59 0.38 -9.44 -14.95
CA TYR A 59 0.54 -9.59 -13.51
C TYR A 59 -0.18 -10.84 -13.00
N LEU A 60 0.46 -11.58 -12.10
CA LEU A 60 -0.09 -12.79 -11.47
C LEU A 60 -0.74 -13.74 -12.48
N ARG A 61 0.01 -14.09 -13.53
CA ARG A 61 -0.48 -14.85 -14.71
C ARG A 61 -1.07 -16.23 -14.38
N SER A 62 -0.73 -16.79 -13.22
CA SER A 62 -1.26 -18.06 -12.73
C SER A 62 -2.71 -17.96 -12.22
N VAL A 63 -3.16 -16.74 -11.87
CA VAL A 63 -4.53 -16.53 -11.38
C VAL A 63 -5.51 -16.61 -12.55
N VAL A 64 -6.49 -17.52 -12.41
CA VAL A 64 -7.58 -17.68 -13.38
C VAL A 64 -8.88 -17.28 -12.72
N PHE A 65 -9.60 -16.38 -13.33
CA PHE A 65 -10.89 -15.87 -12.86
C PHE A 65 -12.05 -16.60 -13.55
N ASP A 66 -13.12 -16.85 -12.80
CA ASP A 66 -14.43 -17.10 -13.38
C ASP A 66 -14.91 -15.80 -14.07
N LYS A 67 -15.06 -15.88 -15.41
CA LYS A 67 -15.44 -14.71 -16.21
C LYS A 67 -16.81 -14.14 -15.85
N SER A 68 -17.70 -14.93 -15.23
CA SER A 68 -19.00 -14.46 -14.76
C SER A 68 -18.89 -13.56 -13.51
N LYS A 69 -17.74 -13.59 -12.82
CA LYS A 69 -17.50 -12.80 -11.58
C LYS A 69 -16.71 -11.53 -11.80
N ILE A 70 -16.23 -11.26 -13.01
CA ILE A 70 -15.43 -10.08 -13.32
C ILE A 70 -16.03 -9.29 -14.49
N ASN A 71 -16.12 -7.97 -14.32
CA ASN A 71 -16.53 -7.02 -15.36
C ASN A 71 -15.37 -6.06 -15.63
N PRO A 72 -14.35 -6.44 -16.43
CA PRO A 72 -13.24 -5.55 -16.73
C PRO A 72 -13.61 -4.51 -17.77
N SER A 73 -13.21 -3.25 -17.53
CA SER A 73 -13.39 -2.12 -18.47
C SER A 73 -12.21 -1.14 -18.38
N SER A 74 -11.91 -0.47 -19.47
CA SER A 74 -10.96 0.64 -19.55
C SER A 74 -11.59 2.01 -19.24
N SER A 75 -12.89 2.06 -19.00
CA SER A 75 -13.60 3.25 -18.55
C SER A 75 -13.72 3.29 -17.03
N VAL A 76 -12.89 4.14 -16.37
CA VAL A 76 -12.98 4.32 -14.92
C VAL A 76 -14.35 4.84 -14.50
N ARG A 77 -14.98 5.66 -15.34
CA ARG A 77 -16.32 6.22 -15.08
C ARG A 77 -17.38 5.13 -15.05
N GLU A 78 -17.41 4.25 -16.05
CA GLU A 78 -18.32 3.11 -16.12
C GLU A 78 -18.17 2.19 -14.88
N ILE A 79 -16.94 1.89 -14.50
CA ILE A 79 -16.64 1.04 -13.35
C ILE A 79 -17.17 1.65 -12.04
N VAL A 80 -16.92 2.93 -11.80
CA VAL A 80 -17.32 3.60 -10.57
C VAL A 80 -18.82 3.87 -10.50
N ASP A 81 -19.45 4.23 -11.61
CA ASP A 81 -20.89 4.47 -11.70
C ASP A 81 -21.68 3.22 -11.30
N ASN A 82 -21.24 2.06 -11.76
CA ASN A 82 -21.86 0.75 -11.49
C ASN A 82 -21.47 0.10 -10.15
N SER A 83 -20.87 0.85 -9.21
CA SER A 83 -20.33 0.29 -7.95
C SER A 83 -20.71 1.14 -6.74
N ASP A 84 -20.79 0.52 -5.57
CA ASP A 84 -21.09 1.16 -4.29
C ASP A 84 -19.81 1.39 -3.47
N ILE A 85 -18.90 0.42 -3.53
CA ILE A 85 -17.62 0.42 -2.84
C ILE A 85 -16.49 0.39 -3.86
N VAL A 86 -15.57 1.34 -3.75
CA VAL A 86 -14.44 1.48 -4.68
C VAL A 86 -13.12 1.26 -3.96
N ILE A 87 -12.35 0.29 -4.43
CA ILE A 87 -11.01 -0.02 -3.90
C ILE A 87 -9.97 0.60 -4.84
N LEU A 88 -9.15 1.48 -4.26
CA LEU A 88 -8.07 2.17 -4.98
C LEU A 88 -6.81 1.31 -4.93
N ALA A 89 -6.34 0.85 -6.09
CA ALA A 89 -5.14 0.03 -6.26
C ALA A 89 -4.28 0.51 -7.45
N ILE A 90 -4.45 1.77 -7.86
CA ILE A 90 -3.62 2.46 -8.85
C ILE A 90 -2.39 3.00 -8.10
N PRO A 91 -1.14 2.87 -8.62
CA PRO A 91 0.02 3.46 -7.97
C PRO A 91 -0.14 4.95 -7.72
N SER A 92 0.31 5.43 -6.55
CA SER A 92 0.08 6.79 -6.04
C SER A 92 0.35 7.91 -7.06
N PRO A 93 1.40 7.86 -7.90
CA PRO A 93 1.66 8.93 -8.86
C PRO A 93 0.60 9.09 -9.96
N PHE A 94 -0.20 8.08 -10.19
CA PHE A 94 -1.22 8.07 -11.26
C PHE A 94 -2.65 8.16 -10.72
N LEU A 95 -2.84 8.05 -9.40
CA LEU A 95 -4.18 7.99 -8.82
C LEU A 95 -4.98 9.26 -9.09
N ASP A 96 -4.41 10.42 -8.83
CA ASP A 96 -5.11 11.71 -8.96
C ASP A 96 -5.58 11.98 -10.40
N ILE A 97 -4.81 11.53 -11.40
CA ILE A 97 -5.19 11.63 -12.82
C ILE A 97 -6.49 10.86 -13.10
N GLU A 98 -6.65 9.69 -12.50
CA GLU A 98 -7.86 8.88 -12.68
C GLU A 98 -9.03 9.40 -11.83
N LEU A 99 -8.76 9.85 -10.60
CA LEU A 99 -9.78 10.42 -9.72
C LEU A 99 -10.41 11.70 -10.29
N THR A 100 -9.63 12.53 -10.97
CA THR A 100 -10.12 13.76 -11.62
C THR A 100 -11.23 13.47 -12.65
N LYS A 101 -11.14 12.33 -13.35
CA LYS A 101 -12.15 11.91 -14.35
C LYS A 101 -13.52 11.54 -13.76
N ILE A 102 -13.56 11.26 -12.45
CA ILE A 102 -14.73 10.75 -11.71
C ILE A 102 -15.06 11.56 -10.46
N LYS A 103 -14.56 12.80 -10.39
CA LYS A 103 -14.73 13.67 -9.22
C LYS A 103 -16.20 13.89 -8.81
N ASP A 104 -17.08 13.92 -9.78
CA ASP A 104 -18.53 14.06 -9.60
C ASP A 104 -19.20 12.79 -9.05
N LEU A 105 -18.65 11.60 -9.32
CA LEU A 105 -19.22 10.31 -8.90
C LEU A 105 -18.67 9.82 -7.56
N ILE A 106 -17.39 10.08 -7.29
CA ILE A 106 -16.67 9.42 -6.19
C ILE A 106 -17.11 9.90 -4.79
N LYS A 107 -17.70 11.10 -4.69
CA LYS A 107 -18.17 11.68 -3.42
C LYS A 107 -19.21 10.82 -2.69
N ASP A 108 -20.03 10.11 -3.43
CA ASP A 108 -21.11 9.30 -2.88
C ASP A 108 -20.68 7.85 -2.57
N LYS A 109 -19.49 7.47 -3.00
CA LYS A 109 -18.97 6.10 -2.82
C LYS A 109 -18.30 5.91 -1.47
N VAL A 110 -18.23 4.65 -1.04
CA VAL A 110 -17.35 4.21 0.04
C VAL A 110 -16.02 3.82 -0.56
N LEU A 111 -14.94 4.36 -0.04
CA LEU A 111 -13.61 4.18 -0.61
C LEU A 111 -12.73 3.35 0.31
N PHE A 112 -11.97 2.43 -0.26
CA PHE A 112 -10.89 1.75 0.43
C PHE A 112 -9.59 1.95 -0.33
N SER A 113 -8.61 2.57 0.32
CA SER A 113 -7.27 2.69 -0.24
C SER A 113 -6.47 1.42 0.06
N ALA A 114 -5.93 0.82 -0.98
CA ALA A 114 -4.96 -0.27 -0.88
C ALA A 114 -3.55 0.18 -1.28
N LEU A 115 -3.33 1.49 -1.33
CA LEU A 115 -2.04 2.11 -1.61
C LEU A 115 -1.22 2.21 -0.32
N LYS A 116 0.10 2.21 -0.51
CA LYS A 116 1.08 2.27 0.59
C LYS A 116 2.08 3.40 0.36
N GLY A 117 1.59 4.55 -0.08
CA GLY A 117 2.41 5.70 -0.45
C GLY A 117 1.66 7.03 -0.30
N VAL A 118 2.21 8.06 -0.92
CA VAL A 118 1.67 9.41 -0.92
C VAL A 118 1.31 9.85 -2.34
N ILE A 119 0.37 10.77 -2.45
CA ILE A 119 0.01 11.39 -3.72
C ILE A 119 1.02 12.51 -4.00
N PRO A 120 1.87 12.40 -5.05
CA PRO A 120 2.98 13.33 -5.24
C PRO A 120 2.55 14.78 -5.47
N VAL A 121 1.41 14.99 -6.11
CA VAL A 121 0.90 16.33 -6.44
C VAL A 121 0.51 17.14 -5.21
N SER A 122 -0.09 16.50 -4.20
CA SER A 122 -0.48 17.13 -2.92
C SER A 122 0.55 16.91 -1.82
N ASN A 123 1.40 15.91 -1.97
CA ASN A 123 2.31 15.44 -0.94
C ASN A 123 1.58 14.98 0.35
N LEU A 124 0.40 14.38 0.21
CA LEU A 124 -0.44 13.85 1.27
C LEU A 124 -0.60 12.33 1.15
N ILE A 125 -0.90 11.65 2.26
CA ILE A 125 -1.41 10.28 2.22
C ILE A 125 -2.78 10.25 1.53
N VAL A 126 -3.21 9.09 1.05
CA VAL A 126 -4.39 9.00 0.18
C VAL A 126 -5.66 9.48 0.89
N SER A 127 -5.86 9.12 2.17
CA SER A 127 -7.05 9.55 2.93
C SER A 127 -7.13 11.06 3.12
N GLU A 128 -6.01 11.73 3.40
CA GLU A 128 -5.94 13.19 3.50
C GLU A 128 -6.19 13.84 2.16
N HIS A 129 -5.57 13.34 1.09
CA HIS A 129 -5.78 13.84 -0.26
C HIS A 129 -7.25 13.75 -0.69
N LEU A 130 -7.90 12.61 -0.45
CA LEU A 130 -9.32 12.42 -0.76
C LEU A 130 -10.22 13.36 0.06
N ASN A 131 -9.89 13.58 1.32
CA ASN A 131 -10.64 14.49 2.17
C ASN A 131 -10.48 15.94 1.74
N GLU A 132 -9.25 16.39 1.47
CA GLU A 132 -8.93 17.80 1.19
C GLU A 132 -9.30 18.23 -0.24
N PHE A 133 -9.04 17.39 -1.26
CA PHE A 133 -9.20 17.76 -2.67
C PHE A 133 -10.49 17.24 -3.30
N TYR A 134 -11.10 16.20 -2.72
CA TYR A 134 -12.33 15.58 -3.22
C TYR A 134 -13.51 15.72 -2.27
N ASP A 135 -13.33 16.37 -1.11
CA ASP A 135 -14.38 16.62 -0.11
C ASP A 135 -15.08 15.31 0.36
N ILE A 136 -14.27 14.24 0.53
CA ILE A 136 -14.76 12.94 0.97
C ILE A 136 -14.51 12.80 2.46
N SER A 137 -15.60 12.58 3.23
CA SER A 137 -15.49 12.38 4.68
C SER A 137 -14.59 11.20 5.03
N LEU A 138 -13.69 11.37 6.01
CA LEU A 138 -12.84 10.31 6.53
C LEU A 138 -13.62 9.08 7.05
N SER A 139 -14.91 9.23 7.38
CA SER A 139 -15.78 8.11 7.76
C SER A 139 -16.18 7.22 6.58
N LYS A 140 -16.05 7.73 5.35
CA LYS A 140 -16.26 6.97 4.10
C LYS A 140 -14.98 6.34 3.55
N ILE A 141 -13.83 6.59 4.17
CA ILE A 141 -12.52 6.12 3.71
C ILE A 141 -12.02 5.03 4.65
N GLY A 142 -11.70 3.88 4.10
CA GLY A 142 -11.00 2.79 4.77
C GLY A 142 -9.64 2.51 4.12
N ILE A 143 -8.79 1.77 4.83
CA ILE A 143 -7.44 1.39 4.39
C ILE A 143 -7.32 -0.13 4.41
N ILE A 144 -6.79 -0.71 3.35
CA ILE A 144 -6.43 -2.14 3.26
C ILE A 144 -4.90 -2.21 3.30
N THR A 145 -4.36 -2.83 4.34
CA THR A 145 -2.91 -2.92 4.59
C THR A 145 -2.55 -4.25 5.26
N GLY A 146 -1.30 -4.41 5.68
CA GLY A 146 -0.81 -5.58 6.40
C GLY A 146 0.25 -6.37 5.62
N PRO A 147 0.86 -7.38 6.26
CA PRO A 147 1.91 -8.24 5.69
C PRO A 147 1.32 -9.19 4.63
N CYS A 148 1.14 -8.69 3.42
CA CYS A 148 0.50 -9.42 2.33
C CYS A 148 1.08 -8.99 0.98
N HIS A 149 1.85 -9.86 0.35
CA HIS A 149 2.34 -9.67 -1.01
C HIS A 149 1.39 -10.29 -2.03
N ALA A 150 1.15 -9.59 -3.14
CA ALA A 150 0.25 -10.04 -4.20
C ALA A 150 0.66 -11.40 -4.78
N GLU A 151 1.96 -11.65 -4.88
CA GLU A 151 2.55 -12.88 -5.38
C GLU A 151 2.23 -14.07 -4.47
N GLU A 152 2.23 -13.87 -3.15
CA GLU A 152 1.85 -14.88 -2.15
C GLU A 152 0.35 -15.17 -2.15
N VAL A 153 -0.47 -14.12 -2.34
CA VAL A 153 -1.92 -14.28 -2.55
C VAL A 153 -2.22 -15.12 -3.78
N ALA A 154 -1.50 -14.88 -4.88
CA ALA A 154 -1.65 -15.67 -6.10
C ALA A 154 -1.31 -17.15 -5.90
N LEU A 155 -0.38 -17.46 -5.00
CA LEU A 155 0.03 -18.82 -4.62
C LEU A 155 -0.77 -19.38 -3.43
N GLU A 156 -1.81 -18.67 -2.97
CA GLU A 156 -2.66 -19.07 -1.84
C GLU A 156 -1.88 -19.34 -0.54
N LYS A 157 -0.79 -18.58 -0.33
CA LYS A 157 -0.03 -18.62 0.91
C LYS A 157 -0.76 -17.87 2.02
N LEU A 158 -0.72 -18.44 3.23
CA LEU A 158 -1.36 -17.82 4.39
C LEU A 158 -0.86 -16.38 4.58
N SER A 159 -1.77 -15.45 4.48
CA SER A 159 -1.48 -14.02 4.54
C SER A 159 -2.44 -13.31 5.49
N TYR A 160 -2.00 -12.18 6.02
CA TYR A 160 -2.76 -11.39 6.97
C TYR A 160 -2.99 -9.99 6.43
N LEU A 161 -4.23 -9.53 6.49
CA LEU A 161 -4.63 -8.18 6.14
C LEU A 161 -5.23 -7.47 7.35
N THR A 162 -5.11 -6.16 7.36
CA THR A 162 -5.85 -5.27 8.24
C THR A 162 -6.69 -4.34 7.39
N VAL A 163 -7.98 -4.29 7.71
CA VAL A 163 -8.92 -3.31 7.18
C VAL A 163 -9.13 -2.26 8.25
N ALA A 164 -8.57 -1.07 8.07
CA ALA A 164 -8.78 0.03 8.99
C ALA A 164 -9.89 0.95 8.47
N CYS A 165 -10.92 1.19 9.27
CA CYS A 165 -12.04 2.05 8.92
C CYS A 165 -12.67 2.66 10.18
N LYS A 166 -12.91 3.98 10.19
CA LYS A 166 -13.60 4.65 11.31
C LYS A 166 -15.04 4.14 11.46
N ASN A 167 -15.69 3.78 10.37
CA ASN A 167 -16.98 3.10 10.39
C ASN A 167 -16.75 1.58 10.53
N GLU A 168 -16.98 1.07 11.74
CA GLU A 168 -16.72 -0.33 12.08
C GLU A 168 -17.54 -1.32 11.22
N LEU A 169 -18.79 -0.98 10.87
CA LEU A 169 -19.62 -1.83 10.02
C LEU A 169 -19.02 -1.97 8.61
N ARG A 170 -18.56 -0.87 8.03
CA ARG A 170 -17.87 -0.86 6.73
C ARG A 170 -16.56 -1.63 6.78
N GLY A 171 -15.81 -1.48 7.88
CA GLY A 171 -14.59 -2.25 8.12
C GLY A 171 -14.84 -3.75 8.15
N LYS A 172 -15.85 -4.20 8.89
CA LYS A 172 -16.26 -5.62 8.98
C LYS A 172 -16.77 -6.16 7.64
N GLU A 173 -17.54 -5.37 6.91
CA GLU A 173 -18.03 -5.73 5.58
C GLU A 173 -16.87 -6.00 4.61
N MET A 174 -15.93 -5.06 4.50
CA MET A 174 -14.75 -5.23 3.66
C MET A 174 -13.87 -6.39 4.12
N ALA A 175 -13.68 -6.56 5.43
CA ALA A 175 -12.92 -7.68 5.97
C ALA A 175 -13.54 -9.04 5.58
N ASN A 176 -14.85 -9.16 5.65
CA ASN A 176 -15.56 -10.38 5.23
C ASN A 176 -15.47 -10.60 3.72
N ALA A 177 -15.50 -9.53 2.92
CA ALA A 177 -15.37 -9.63 1.46
C ALA A 177 -13.97 -10.08 1.00
N LEU A 178 -12.92 -9.85 1.81
CA LEU A 178 -11.54 -10.21 1.49
C LEU A 178 -11.08 -11.53 2.13
N LYS A 179 -11.74 -11.99 3.20
CA LYS A 179 -11.33 -13.16 3.98
C LYS A 179 -11.49 -14.43 3.16
N SER A 180 -10.53 -15.36 3.26
CA SER A 180 -10.61 -16.70 2.67
C SER A 180 -9.92 -17.74 3.54
N SER A 181 -9.75 -18.98 3.07
CA SER A 181 -9.04 -20.03 3.81
C SER A 181 -7.57 -19.72 4.04
N TYR A 182 -6.98 -18.86 3.20
CA TYR A 182 -5.56 -18.45 3.28
C TYR A 182 -5.40 -16.94 3.51
N ILE A 183 -6.47 -16.16 3.64
CA ILE A 183 -6.44 -14.73 3.98
C ILE A 183 -7.18 -14.50 5.30
N ASN A 184 -6.43 -14.16 6.34
CA ASN A 184 -6.97 -13.68 7.59
C ASN A 184 -7.08 -12.16 7.56
N VAL A 185 -8.20 -11.62 8.04
CA VAL A 185 -8.43 -10.17 8.05
C VAL A 185 -8.80 -9.68 9.44
N LYS A 186 -8.03 -8.72 9.96
CA LYS A 186 -8.29 -7.97 11.20
C LYS A 186 -8.97 -6.65 10.85
N VAL A 187 -9.84 -6.16 11.71
CA VAL A 187 -10.44 -4.82 11.60
C VAL A 187 -9.79 -3.89 12.63
N SER A 188 -9.44 -2.69 12.21
CA SER A 188 -8.87 -1.62 13.05
C SER A 188 -9.67 -0.32 12.86
N ASN A 189 -9.62 0.57 13.84
CA ASN A 189 -10.17 1.93 13.73
C ASN A 189 -9.09 3.00 13.52
N ASP A 190 -7.81 2.62 13.55
CA ASP A 190 -6.67 3.54 13.39
C ASP A 190 -6.30 3.74 11.92
N THR A 191 -7.21 4.35 11.13
CA THR A 191 -7.01 4.58 9.70
C THR A 191 -5.76 5.39 9.40
N MET A 192 -5.54 6.48 10.11
CA MET A 192 -4.39 7.37 9.89
C MET A 192 -3.07 6.70 10.28
N GLY A 193 -3.06 6.01 11.44
CA GLY A 193 -1.85 5.34 11.91
C GLY A 193 -1.37 4.24 10.98
N VAL A 194 -2.29 3.39 10.50
CA VAL A 194 -1.91 2.29 9.59
C VAL A 194 -1.48 2.80 8.22
N GLU A 195 -2.08 3.89 7.73
CA GLU A 195 -1.71 4.46 6.43
C GLU A 195 -0.33 5.11 6.48
N TYR A 196 -0.03 5.90 7.52
CA TYR A 196 1.31 6.44 7.75
C TYR A 196 2.36 5.34 7.97
N ALA A 197 2.03 4.30 8.73
CA ALA A 197 2.93 3.17 8.92
C ALA A 197 3.23 2.43 7.60
N ALA A 198 2.20 2.24 6.74
CA ALA A 198 2.35 1.64 5.42
C ALA A 198 3.21 2.51 4.47
N MET A 199 3.19 3.82 4.64
CA MET A 199 4.09 4.75 3.94
C MET A 199 5.53 4.61 4.46
N LEU A 200 5.72 4.67 5.78
CA LEU A 200 7.03 4.65 6.44
C LEU A 200 7.81 3.36 6.20
N LYS A 201 7.14 2.20 6.27
CA LYS A 201 7.81 0.91 6.01
C LYS A 201 8.51 0.85 4.66
N ASN A 202 7.96 1.54 3.66
CA ASN A 202 8.55 1.59 2.32
C ASN A 202 9.86 2.39 2.30
N ILE A 203 9.97 3.44 3.12
CA ILE A 203 11.19 4.22 3.32
C ILE A 203 12.24 3.34 4.02
N TYR A 204 11.84 2.69 5.10
CA TYR A 204 12.72 1.81 5.86
C TYR A 204 13.22 0.62 5.04
N ALA A 205 12.38 0.09 4.16
CA ALA A 205 12.79 -0.97 3.23
C ALA A 205 13.85 -0.50 2.23
N ILE A 206 13.83 0.77 1.78
CA ILE A 206 14.90 1.33 0.96
C ILE A 206 16.21 1.35 1.76
N ILE A 207 16.19 1.87 2.99
CA ILE A 207 17.41 1.91 3.83
C ILE A 207 17.91 0.49 4.14
N ALA A 208 17.04 -0.44 4.49
CA ALA A 208 17.42 -1.85 4.69
C ALA A 208 18.05 -2.46 3.42
N GLY A 209 17.50 -2.12 2.25
CA GLY A 209 18.07 -2.49 0.96
C GLY A 209 19.44 -1.88 0.72
N ILE A 210 19.66 -0.59 1.01
CA ILE A 210 20.95 0.10 0.88
C ILE A 210 22.00 -0.60 1.77
N CYS A 211 21.66 -0.83 3.03
CA CYS A 211 22.55 -1.52 3.97
C CYS A 211 22.92 -2.92 3.48
N HIS A 212 21.95 -3.68 2.96
CA HIS A 212 22.21 -5.00 2.37
C HIS A 212 23.14 -4.90 1.15
N GLY A 213 22.92 -3.93 0.26
CA GLY A 213 23.77 -3.70 -0.91
C GLY A 213 25.19 -3.28 -0.57
N LEU A 214 25.38 -2.57 0.55
CA LEU A 214 26.68 -2.20 1.10
C LEU A 214 27.40 -3.36 1.83
N GLY A 215 26.74 -4.52 2.02
CA GLY A 215 27.31 -5.69 2.65
C GLY A 215 27.10 -5.80 4.17
N TYR A 216 26.22 -5.00 4.76
CA TYR A 216 25.84 -5.17 6.17
C TYR A 216 25.07 -6.48 6.35
N GLY A 217 25.44 -7.25 7.39
CA GLY A 217 24.84 -8.56 7.68
C GLY A 217 23.57 -8.50 8.53
N ASP A 218 23.02 -9.68 8.85
CA ASP A 218 21.74 -9.82 9.54
C ASP A 218 21.73 -9.26 10.97
N ASN A 219 22.87 -9.28 11.68
CA ASN A 219 23.00 -8.65 12.99
C ASN A 219 22.68 -7.16 12.92
N PHE A 220 23.28 -6.45 11.97
CA PHE A 220 23.02 -5.03 11.76
C PHE A 220 21.59 -4.79 11.28
N GLN A 221 21.09 -5.61 10.34
CA GLN A 221 19.71 -5.49 9.85
C GLN A 221 18.69 -5.59 10.99
N SER A 222 18.93 -6.45 11.97
CA SER A 222 18.06 -6.61 13.14
C SER A 222 18.04 -5.35 14.02
N VAL A 223 19.20 -4.72 14.24
CA VAL A 223 19.30 -3.45 14.96
C VAL A 223 18.62 -2.33 14.18
N LEU A 224 18.88 -2.24 12.88
CA LEU A 224 18.24 -1.24 12.01
C LEU A 224 16.71 -1.33 12.09
N ILE A 225 16.15 -2.54 11.98
CA ILE A 225 14.68 -2.71 12.00
C ILE A 225 14.10 -2.38 13.37
N SER A 226 14.78 -2.72 14.47
CA SER A 226 14.37 -2.30 15.81
C SER A 226 14.28 -0.76 15.92
N ASN A 227 15.25 -0.06 15.34
CA ASN A 227 15.23 1.40 15.29
C ASN A 227 14.16 1.95 14.32
N CYS A 228 13.87 1.27 13.20
CA CYS A 228 12.76 1.61 12.32
C CYS A 228 11.40 1.54 13.05
N VAL A 229 11.17 0.50 13.86
CA VAL A 229 9.95 0.38 14.68
C VAL A 229 9.84 1.55 15.67
N ARG A 230 10.94 1.89 16.34
CA ARG A 230 11.00 2.99 17.30
C ARG A 230 10.75 4.33 16.62
N GLU A 231 11.36 4.58 15.46
CA GLU A 231 11.17 5.79 14.68
C GLU A 231 9.74 5.87 14.14
N MET A 232 9.17 4.78 13.61
CA MET A 232 7.77 4.68 13.20
C MET A 232 6.82 5.05 14.33
N LYS A 233 7.02 4.48 15.53
CA LYS A 233 6.19 4.78 16.72
C LYS A 233 6.20 6.26 17.04
N LYS A 234 7.39 6.89 17.07
CA LYS A 234 7.54 8.33 17.33
C LYS A 234 6.85 9.16 16.25
N PHE A 235 7.08 8.83 14.97
CA PHE A 235 6.52 9.55 13.84
C PHE A 235 4.99 9.54 13.87
N VAL A 236 4.39 8.35 13.91
CA VAL A 236 2.94 8.21 13.85
C VAL A 236 2.26 8.84 15.07
N TYR A 237 2.88 8.72 16.27
CA TYR A 237 2.36 9.38 17.47
C TYR A 237 2.39 10.91 17.36
N LYS A 238 3.41 11.46 16.71
CA LYS A 238 3.60 12.90 16.54
C LYS A 238 2.60 13.51 15.55
N ILE A 239 2.33 12.80 14.45
CA ILE A 239 1.39 13.24 13.40
C ILE A 239 -0.06 12.98 13.83
N TYR A 240 -0.32 11.81 14.39
CA TYR A 240 -1.67 11.41 14.79
C TYR A 240 -1.64 10.70 16.15
N ARG A 241 -1.92 11.49 17.18
CA ARG A 241 -1.84 11.05 18.58
C ARG A 241 -3.00 10.13 18.91
N THR A 242 -2.76 8.82 19.00
CA THR A 242 -3.70 7.82 19.46
C THR A 242 -2.97 6.69 20.17
N ASN A 243 -3.68 5.93 20.99
CA ASN A 243 -3.13 4.74 21.61
C ASN A 243 -3.14 3.60 20.59
N ARG A 244 -1.96 3.00 20.32
CA ARG A 244 -1.79 1.87 19.42
C ARG A 244 -0.69 0.95 19.89
N ASP A 245 -0.84 -0.33 19.63
CA ASP A 245 0.27 -1.29 19.78
C ASP A 245 1.06 -1.36 18.48
N ILE A 246 2.27 -0.81 18.47
CA ILE A 246 3.14 -0.82 17.30
C ILE A 246 3.62 -2.23 16.93
N ASN A 247 3.44 -3.22 17.82
CA ASN A 247 3.78 -4.62 17.56
C ASN A 247 2.70 -5.37 16.77
N ASP A 248 1.54 -4.77 16.57
CA ASP A 248 0.48 -5.34 15.74
C ASP A 248 0.95 -5.58 14.30
N SER A 249 0.35 -6.55 13.62
CA SER A 249 0.78 -7.03 12.31
C SER A 249 0.75 -5.97 11.22
N GLU A 250 -0.16 -5.00 11.30
CA GLU A 250 -0.26 -3.86 10.37
C GLU A 250 0.89 -2.85 10.49
N TYR A 251 1.62 -2.87 11.60
CA TYR A 251 2.80 -2.04 11.84
C TYR A 251 4.07 -2.88 11.73
N LEU A 252 4.43 -3.62 12.80
CA LEU A 252 5.65 -4.42 12.85
C LEU A 252 5.67 -5.53 11.80
N GLY A 253 4.58 -6.27 11.64
CA GLY A 253 4.52 -7.40 10.69
C GLY A 253 4.72 -6.93 9.24
N ASP A 254 4.03 -5.86 8.84
CA ASP A 254 4.14 -5.29 7.48
C ASP A 254 5.51 -4.63 7.25
N LEU A 255 6.13 -4.06 8.27
CA LEU A 255 7.51 -3.58 8.22
C LEU A 255 8.50 -4.72 7.98
N LEU A 256 8.42 -5.79 8.78
CA LEU A 256 9.32 -6.94 8.69
C LEU A 256 9.26 -7.58 7.30
N VAL A 257 8.06 -7.92 6.80
CA VAL A 257 7.93 -8.54 5.49
C VAL A 257 8.45 -7.62 4.38
N THR A 258 8.25 -6.30 4.49
CA THR A 258 8.70 -5.34 3.47
C THR A 258 10.22 -5.17 3.47
N CYS A 259 10.88 -5.25 4.62
CA CYS A 259 12.34 -5.10 4.74
C CYS A 259 13.10 -6.38 4.39
N TYR A 260 12.52 -7.57 4.58
CA TYR A 260 13.21 -8.85 4.32
C TYR A 260 12.83 -9.50 2.99
N SER A 261 11.60 -9.29 2.50
CA SER A 261 11.12 -9.96 1.29
C SER A 261 11.85 -9.53 0.02
N SER A 262 12.19 -10.51 -0.82
CA SER A 262 12.70 -10.28 -2.17
C SER A 262 11.65 -9.68 -3.12
N PHE A 263 10.36 -9.77 -2.79
CA PHE A 263 9.28 -9.13 -3.55
C PHE A 263 9.17 -7.62 -3.28
N SER A 264 9.87 -7.11 -2.26
CA SER A 264 9.83 -5.68 -1.92
C SER A 264 10.58 -4.83 -2.93
N ARG A 265 9.85 -4.10 -3.75
CA ARG A 265 10.41 -3.14 -4.73
C ARG A 265 11.27 -2.05 -4.07
N ASN A 266 10.86 -1.61 -2.88
CA ASN A 266 11.59 -0.60 -2.13
C ASN A 266 12.95 -1.16 -1.66
N ARG A 267 12.97 -2.39 -1.15
CA ARG A 267 14.21 -3.07 -0.77
C ARG A 267 15.11 -3.30 -1.99
N THR A 268 14.54 -3.67 -3.14
CA THR A 268 15.29 -3.83 -4.39
C THR A 268 15.94 -2.52 -4.84
N LEU A 269 15.19 -1.42 -4.84
CA LEU A 269 15.73 -0.08 -5.14
C LEU A 269 16.93 0.24 -4.23
N GLY A 270 16.76 0.06 -2.93
CA GLY A 270 17.82 0.31 -1.94
C GLY A 270 19.04 -0.56 -2.19
N ASN A 271 18.86 -1.87 -2.46
CA ASN A 271 19.95 -2.79 -2.73
C ASN A 271 20.78 -2.39 -3.96
N MET A 272 20.12 -1.92 -5.02
CA MET A 272 20.81 -1.41 -6.22
C MET A 272 21.65 -0.17 -5.89
N ILE A 273 21.07 0.79 -5.13
CA ILE A 273 21.80 2.00 -4.70
C ILE A 273 23.00 1.61 -3.83
N GLY A 274 22.83 0.69 -2.87
CA GLY A 274 23.92 0.19 -2.02
C GLY A 274 25.04 -0.49 -2.81
N LYS A 275 24.72 -1.13 -3.94
CA LYS A 275 25.67 -1.73 -4.87
C LYS A 275 26.33 -0.73 -5.81
N GLY A 276 26.03 0.57 -5.69
CA GLY A 276 26.66 1.63 -6.46
C GLY A 276 25.92 2.08 -7.71
N TYR A 277 24.68 1.59 -7.94
CA TYR A 277 23.86 2.17 -9.00
C TYR A 277 23.47 3.61 -8.65
N THR A 278 23.47 4.48 -9.65
CA THR A 278 22.84 5.80 -9.48
C THR A 278 21.33 5.64 -9.32
N LEU A 279 20.70 6.55 -8.62
CA LEU A 279 19.23 6.52 -8.44
C LEU A 279 18.51 6.44 -9.80
N LYS A 280 18.95 7.20 -10.79
CA LYS A 280 18.38 7.21 -12.15
C LYS A 280 18.49 5.82 -12.82
N ALA A 281 19.67 5.20 -12.74
CA ALA A 281 19.88 3.86 -13.30
C ALA A 281 19.01 2.82 -12.58
N ALA A 282 18.98 2.86 -11.24
CA ALA A 282 18.16 1.93 -10.45
C ALA A 282 16.66 2.05 -10.78
N ILE A 283 16.12 3.27 -10.89
CA ILE A 283 14.73 3.48 -11.28
C ILE A 283 14.44 3.00 -12.70
N SER A 284 15.38 3.18 -13.65
CA SER A 284 15.21 2.74 -15.05
C SER A 284 15.20 1.23 -15.19
N GLU A 285 15.94 0.50 -14.35
CA GLU A 285 15.96 -0.96 -14.35
C GLU A 285 14.72 -1.59 -13.70
N MET A 286 13.99 -0.80 -12.90
CA MET A 286 12.81 -1.30 -12.20
C MET A 286 11.59 -1.30 -13.12
N SER A 287 10.94 -2.45 -13.26
CA SER A 287 9.68 -2.61 -14.02
C SER A 287 8.47 -1.96 -13.36
N MET A 288 8.57 -1.59 -12.10
CA MET A 288 7.47 -1.03 -11.28
C MET A 288 7.98 0.06 -10.34
N ILE A 289 7.08 0.99 -9.99
CA ILE A 289 7.36 2.13 -9.14
C ILE A 289 7.68 1.71 -7.71
N SER A 290 8.69 2.36 -7.11
CA SER A 290 9.00 2.30 -5.69
C SER A 290 8.26 3.44 -4.97
N GLU A 291 7.21 3.10 -4.25
CA GLU A 291 6.40 4.08 -3.48
C GLU A 291 7.22 4.79 -2.40
N GLY A 292 8.22 4.11 -1.84
CA GLY A 292 9.11 4.66 -0.82
C GLY A 292 9.94 5.86 -1.30
N PHE A 293 10.20 5.96 -2.61
CA PHE A 293 10.88 7.12 -3.16
C PHE A 293 10.07 8.40 -2.90
N TYR A 294 8.81 8.43 -3.29
CA TYR A 294 7.92 9.60 -3.07
C TYR A 294 7.61 9.79 -1.58
N ALA A 295 7.40 8.70 -0.85
CA ALA A 295 7.13 8.71 0.58
C ALA A 295 8.24 9.38 1.39
N THR A 296 9.52 9.19 1.00
CA THR A 296 10.66 9.79 1.69
C THR A 296 10.59 11.32 1.70
N LYS A 297 10.24 11.94 0.58
CA LYS A 297 10.09 13.41 0.49
C LYS A 297 8.97 13.92 1.39
N ASN A 298 7.83 13.21 1.41
CA ASN A 298 6.71 13.57 2.28
C ASN A 298 7.08 13.46 3.76
N ALA A 299 7.60 12.29 4.17
CA ALA A 299 7.96 12.07 5.56
C ALA A 299 9.00 13.07 6.05
N TYR A 300 10.03 13.36 5.24
CA TYR A 300 11.05 14.32 5.59
C TYR A 300 10.46 15.73 5.80
N LYS A 301 9.58 16.18 4.91
CA LYS A 301 8.90 17.48 5.05
C LYS A 301 8.09 17.57 6.35
N LEU A 302 7.42 16.48 6.76
CA LEU A 302 6.63 16.44 7.99
C LEU A 302 7.49 16.51 9.26
N ILE A 303 8.75 16.07 9.18
CA ILE A 303 9.67 16.05 10.32
C ILE A 303 10.72 17.17 10.29
N GLU A 304 10.80 17.98 9.23
CA GLU A 304 11.85 18.98 9.02
C GLU A 304 11.99 19.97 10.20
N THR A 305 10.87 20.28 10.85
CA THR A 305 10.85 21.16 12.03
C THR A 305 11.20 20.44 13.35
N HIS A 306 11.47 19.14 13.33
CA HIS A 306 11.58 18.29 14.53
C HIS A 306 13.03 17.84 14.85
N GLY A 307 14.02 18.37 14.13
CA GLY A 307 15.43 18.12 14.40
C GLY A 307 15.89 16.67 14.19
N ASN A 308 16.92 16.24 14.95
CA ASN A 308 17.60 14.96 14.77
C ASN A 308 16.85 13.73 15.37
N GLU A 309 15.55 13.76 15.53
CA GLU A 309 14.82 12.66 16.14
C GLU A 309 14.51 11.50 15.17
N PHE A 310 14.61 11.77 13.84
CA PHE A 310 14.20 10.86 12.76
C PHE A 310 15.39 10.58 11.83
N ASN A 311 16.38 9.87 12.37
CA ASN A 311 17.66 9.67 11.69
C ASN A 311 17.58 8.80 10.44
N ILE A 312 16.68 7.80 10.44
CA ILE A 312 16.55 6.86 9.31
C ILE A 312 15.85 7.53 8.14
N ILE A 313 14.75 8.26 8.39
CA ILE A 313 14.05 9.05 7.36
C ILE A 313 14.99 10.12 6.80
N SER A 314 15.74 10.82 7.66
CA SER A 314 16.69 11.85 7.24
C SER A 314 17.80 11.26 6.36
N SER A 315 18.36 10.11 6.72
CA SER A 315 19.37 9.41 5.93
C SER A 315 18.83 8.97 4.57
N ALA A 316 17.58 8.49 4.52
CA ALA A 316 16.91 8.15 3.26
C ALA A 316 16.78 9.39 2.36
N TYR A 317 16.34 10.53 2.92
CA TYR A 317 16.21 11.77 2.18
C TYR A 317 17.55 12.28 1.64
N GLN A 318 18.60 12.28 2.46
CA GLN A 318 19.94 12.67 2.04
C GLN A 318 20.45 11.86 0.86
N ILE A 319 20.25 10.54 0.89
CA ILE A 319 20.69 9.65 -0.20
C ILE A 319 19.85 9.88 -1.47
N LEU A 320 18.51 9.93 -1.34
CA LEU A 320 17.61 9.93 -2.49
C LEU A 320 17.42 11.30 -3.13
N TYR A 321 17.53 12.39 -2.38
CA TYR A 321 17.18 13.74 -2.84
C TYR A 321 18.35 14.72 -2.78
N GLU A 322 19.35 14.52 -1.90
CA GLU A 322 20.53 15.39 -1.78
C GLU A 322 21.78 14.78 -2.40
N ASN A 323 21.66 13.61 -3.05
CA ASN A 323 22.77 12.88 -3.67
C ASN A 323 23.93 12.58 -2.72
N SER A 324 23.66 12.46 -1.42
CA SER A 324 24.67 12.08 -0.43
C SER A 324 25.19 10.66 -0.71
N ASN A 325 26.49 10.44 -0.46
CA ASN A 325 27.10 9.14 -0.67
C ASN A 325 26.46 8.09 0.26
N PRO A 326 25.90 6.98 -0.26
CA PRO A 326 25.17 5.98 0.55
C PRO A 326 26.05 5.38 1.66
N LYS A 327 27.32 5.05 1.36
CA LYS A 327 28.21 4.41 2.32
C LYS A 327 28.47 5.36 3.52
N THR A 328 28.90 6.58 3.27
CA THR A 328 29.21 7.54 4.36
C THR A 328 27.97 7.97 5.13
N THR A 329 26.81 8.03 4.48
CA THR A 329 25.54 8.35 5.16
C THR A 329 25.11 7.23 6.09
N ILE A 330 25.23 5.96 5.64
CA ILE A 330 24.92 4.81 6.50
C ILE A 330 25.95 4.67 7.64
N GLU A 331 27.24 4.88 7.40
CA GLU A 331 28.24 4.88 8.47
C GLU A 331 27.87 5.88 9.59
N LYS A 332 27.49 7.10 9.25
CA LYS A 332 26.98 8.10 10.22
C LYS A 332 25.68 7.68 10.89
N LEU A 333 24.80 6.98 10.17
CA LEU A 333 23.58 6.45 10.75
C LEU A 333 23.88 5.38 11.80
N THR A 334 24.85 4.50 11.56
CA THR A 334 25.20 3.41 12.53
C THR A 334 25.60 3.96 13.90
N GLU A 335 26.21 5.13 13.97
CA GLU A 335 26.60 5.80 15.22
C GLU A 335 25.40 6.30 16.05
N LYS A 336 24.21 6.37 15.44
CA LYS A 336 22.98 6.89 16.06
C LYS A 336 21.95 5.81 16.37
N LEU A 337 22.23 4.58 15.98
CA LEU A 337 21.37 3.43 16.28
C LEU A 337 21.81 2.78 17.61
N ASP A 338 20.85 2.21 18.34
CA ASP A 338 21.03 1.55 19.63
C ASP A 338 20.26 0.20 19.69
#